data_0702f50e3dfd4b10cc188ed4ed4bbcfc
#
_entry.id   0702f50e3dfd4b10cc188ed4ed4bbcfc
#
_cell.length_a   1.000
_cell.length_b   1.000
_cell.length_c   1.000
_cell.angle_alpha   90.00
_cell.angle_beta   90.00
_cell.angle_gamma   90.00
#
_symmetry.space_group_name_H-M   'P 1'
#
loop_
_entity.id
_entity.type
_entity.pdbx_description
1 polymer ?
#
loop_
_entity_poly.entity_id
_entity_poly.type
_entity_poly.pdbx_seq_one_letter_code
_entity_poly.pdbx_strand_id
1 'polypeptide(L)'
;MRKILMLTASAAAIFVAACAPQGADTENETVTSEQAQPETAANTAAETETAAADNPLLAEWTGPYGGVPDFQSASLDDLVPALEAGMAQNLAEIDAITANPEPATFENTIVAMERSGDALGRVFSYWGIWSSNMSSPEFRAIQAEMAPRLSAFSSQITQNQELFARVRAVYEGEEMATLRPDQQRVVQLTYDGFARNGATLEGEAAERYAAINQRLAELHTAFSNNVLHDEENYVTYLSADQLSGLPQGFIDAAAAAATTRGREGEYAITNTRSSMDPFLTFSDERDLREQVWRNYYSRGDNGGEYDNNAIIMEILELRDERVELLGYDNYAQWRLEDRMAGNPENAMGLMVPVWQAAVGRIEEEVADMQAL
;
A
#
# COMPACT_ATOMS: atom_id res chain seq x y z
N MET A 1 -12.79 -37.38 -13.80
CA MET A 1 -12.95 -35.94 -13.89
C MET A 1 -11.97 -35.35 -12.89
N ARG A 2 -10.84 -34.83 -13.40
CA ARG A 2 -9.76 -34.26 -12.57
C ARG A 2 -10.16 -32.84 -12.21
N LYS A 3 -10.31 -32.55 -10.91
CA LYS A 3 -10.42 -31.18 -10.40
C LYS A 3 -9.10 -30.48 -10.63
N ILE A 4 -9.10 -29.49 -11.50
CA ILE A 4 -8.01 -28.52 -11.63
C ILE A 4 -8.17 -27.55 -10.46
N LEU A 5 -7.32 -27.69 -9.47
CA LEU A 5 -7.16 -26.70 -8.39
C LEU A 5 -6.43 -25.49 -9.01
N MET A 6 -7.16 -24.41 -9.23
CA MET A 6 -6.53 -23.11 -9.47
C MET A 6 -6.00 -22.59 -8.13
N LEU A 7 -4.70 -22.71 -7.90
CA LEU A 7 -4.03 -21.99 -6.84
C LEU A 7 -3.98 -20.51 -7.22
N THR A 8 -4.79 -19.72 -6.58
CA THR A 8 -4.63 -18.26 -6.58
C THR A 8 -3.58 -17.93 -5.53
N ALA A 9 -2.37 -17.65 -5.98
CA ALA A 9 -1.33 -17.06 -5.13
C ALA A 9 -1.81 -15.67 -4.70
N SER A 10 -2.40 -15.56 -3.52
CA SER A 10 -2.73 -14.28 -2.87
C SER A 10 -1.46 -13.69 -2.26
N ALA A 11 -0.58 -13.15 -3.10
CA ALA A 11 0.36 -12.15 -2.64
C ALA A 11 -0.45 -10.88 -2.35
N ALA A 12 -0.90 -10.72 -1.11
CA ALA A 12 -1.55 -9.50 -0.64
C ALA A 12 -0.50 -8.37 -0.64
N ALA A 13 -0.36 -7.69 -1.78
CA ALA A 13 0.29 -6.39 -1.83
C ALA A 13 -0.61 -5.40 -1.09
N ILE A 14 -0.33 -5.15 0.18
CA ILE A 14 -1.00 -4.12 0.98
C ILE A 14 -0.54 -2.76 0.44
N PHE A 15 -1.35 -2.17 -0.45
CA PHE A 15 -1.28 -0.76 -0.77
C PHE A 15 -1.89 0.02 0.40
N VAL A 16 -1.05 0.48 1.31
CA VAL A 16 -1.45 1.47 2.32
C VAL A 16 -1.47 2.83 1.63
N ALA A 17 -2.65 3.26 1.19
CA ALA A 17 -2.90 4.66 0.89
C ALA A 17 -3.09 5.37 2.23
N ALA A 18 -2.07 6.08 2.69
CA ALA A 18 -2.15 6.89 3.90
C ALA A 18 -2.99 8.14 3.62
N CYS A 19 -4.21 8.18 4.17
CA CYS A 19 -4.91 9.43 4.43
C CYS A 19 -4.70 9.77 5.91
N ALA A 20 -4.02 10.89 6.20
CA ALA A 20 -3.81 11.38 7.55
C ALA A 20 -5.07 12.08 8.09
N PRO A 21 -5.41 11.95 9.38
CA PRO A 21 -6.44 12.75 10.01
C PRO A 21 -5.86 14.07 10.54
N GLN A 22 -6.68 15.13 10.46
CA GLN A 22 -6.45 16.44 11.03
C GLN A 22 -6.35 16.39 12.56
N GLY A 23 -5.47 17.25 13.11
CA GLY A 23 -5.14 17.32 14.51
C GLY A 23 -6.29 17.68 15.45
N ALA A 24 -6.18 17.17 16.66
CA ALA A 24 -6.85 17.66 17.85
C ALA A 24 -5.80 17.87 18.94
N ASP A 25 -5.87 19.03 19.57
CA ASP A 25 -5.02 19.46 20.69
C ASP A 25 -5.07 18.46 21.84
N THR A 26 -3.92 18.02 22.31
CA THR A 26 -3.81 17.19 23.52
C THR A 26 -3.34 18.03 24.69
N GLU A 27 -4.25 18.27 25.65
CA GLU A 27 -3.90 18.66 27.01
C GLU A 27 -3.28 17.46 27.74
N ASN A 28 -2.19 17.74 28.44
CA ASN A 28 -1.34 16.79 29.11
C ASN A 28 -1.90 16.44 30.51
N GLU A 29 -2.58 15.31 30.67
CA GLU A 29 -2.92 14.76 31.98
C GLU A 29 -1.99 13.61 32.37
N THR A 30 -1.32 13.80 33.51
CA THR A 30 -0.43 12.84 34.14
C THR A 30 -1.25 11.69 34.74
N VAL A 31 -1.19 10.51 34.16
CA VAL A 31 -1.82 9.29 34.72
C VAL A 31 -0.83 8.54 35.59
N THR A 32 -1.14 8.46 36.87
CA THR A 32 -0.49 7.61 37.87
C THR A 32 -0.75 6.12 37.56
N SER A 33 0.31 5.32 37.51
CA SER A 33 0.23 3.89 37.31
C SER A 33 -0.35 3.18 38.53
N GLU A 34 -1.55 2.63 38.40
CA GLU A 34 -2.15 1.68 39.34
C GLU A 34 -1.92 0.25 38.81
N GLN A 35 -1.34 -0.59 39.63
CA GLN A 35 -1.03 -2.00 39.29
C GLN A 35 -2.35 -2.80 39.21
N ALA A 36 -2.70 -3.25 37.98
CA ALA A 36 -3.82 -4.15 37.73
C ALA A 36 -3.48 -5.57 38.20
N GLN A 37 -4.39 -6.21 38.91
CA GLN A 37 -4.30 -7.58 39.41
C GLN A 37 -4.46 -8.63 38.30
N PRO A 38 -3.83 -9.81 38.39
CA PRO A 38 -3.78 -10.81 37.31
C PRO A 38 -5.12 -11.51 36.97
N GLU A 39 -6.16 -11.35 37.75
CA GLU A 39 -7.47 -11.99 37.51
C GLU A 39 -8.28 -11.29 36.37
N THR A 40 -8.04 -10.00 36.09
CA THR A 40 -8.75 -9.27 35.05
C THR A 40 -8.24 -9.63 33.65
N ALA A 41 -6.97 -9.98 33.52
CA ALA A 41 -6.36 -10.32 32.22
C ALA A 41 -6.84 -11.69 31.68
N ALA A 42 -7.04 -12.67 32.58
CA ALA A 42 -7.53 -14.00 32.20
C ALA A 42 -8.99 -14.00 31.74
N ASN A 43 -9.82 -13.12 32.34
CA ASN A 43 -11.24 -13.02 31.95
C ASN A 43 -11.41 -12.26 30.62
N THR A 44 -10.57 -11.26 30.37
CA THR A 44 -10.58 -10.51 29.09
C THR A 44 -10.11 -11.38 27.93
N ALA A 45 -9.12 -12.24 28.14
CA ALA A 45 -8.64 -13.17 27.12
C ALA A 45 -9.69 -14.23 26.75
N ALA A 46 -10.41 -14.77 27.74
CA ALA A 46 -11.48 -15.74 27.50
C ALA A 46 -12.73 -15.14 26.83
N GLU A 47 -13.05 -13.88 27.11
CA GLU A 47 -14.13 -13.14 26.44
C GLU A 47 -13.75 -12.78 25.00
N THR A 48 -12.50 -12.45 24.73
CA THR A 48 -11.98 -12.18 23.37
C THR A 48 -11.96 -13.48 22.53
N GLU A 49 -11.59 -14.61 23.12
CA GLU A 49 -11.55 -15.89 22.42
C GLU A 49 -12.95 -16.41 22.05
N THR A 50 -13.96 -16.17 22.91
CA THR A 50 -15.36 -16.52 22.64
C THR A 50 -15.99 -15.58 21.60
N ALA A 51 -15.69 -14.30 21.62
CA ALA A 51 -16.17 -13.32 20.64
C ALA A 51 -15.56 -13.57 19.25
N ALA A 52 -14.32 -14.06 19.19
CA ALA A 52 -13.66 -14.44 17.93
C ALA A 52 -14.28 -15.70 17.30
N ALA A 53 -14.71 -16.68 18.11
CA ALA A 53 -15.28 -17.94 17.61
C ALA A 53 -16.62 -17.75 16.87
N ASP A 54 -17.40 -16.74 17.22
CA ASP A 54 -18.72 -16.46 16.63
C ASP A 54 -18.69 -15.29 15.61
N ASN A 55 -17.51 -14.72 15.31
CA ASN A 55 -17.40 -13.61 14.38
C ASN A 55 -17.70 -14.03 12.94
N PRO A 56 -18.74 -13.45 12.28
CA PRO A 56 -19.18 -13.88 10.96
C PRO A 56 -18.13 -13.70 9.86
N LEU A 57 -17.17 -12.75 10.03
CA LEU A 57 -16.12 -12.51 9.03
C LEU A 57 -15.04 -13.60 9.04
N LEU A 58 -14.91 -14.34 10.13
CA LEU A 58 -13.98 -15.48 10.26
C LEU A 58 -14.59 -16.81 9.82
N ALA A 59 -15.93 -16.88 9.72
CA ALA A 59 -16.64 -18.09 9.39
C ALA A 59 -16.22 -18.67 8.03
N GLU A 60 -16.20 -19.99 7.91
CA GLU A 60 -15.99 -20.64 6.62
C GLU A 60 -17.13 -20.30 5.65
N TRP A 61 -16.75 -19.99 4.43
CA TRP A 61 -17.76 -19.69 3.41
C TRP A 61 -18.45 -20.96 2.94
N THR A 62 -19.76 -20.87 2.78
CA THR A 62 -20.60 -21.97 2.31
C THR A 62 -21.25 -21.65 0.97
N GLY A 63 -21.75 -22.68 0.28
CA GLY A 63 -22.43 -22.50 -1.00
C GLY A 63 -21.63 -22.97 -2.21
N PRO A 64 -22.04 -22.56 -3.43
CA PRO A 64 -21.42 -23.02 -4.67
C PRO A 64 -19.99 -22.45 -4.84
N TYR A 65 -19.23 -23.11 -5.74
CA TYR A 65 -17.88 -22.67 -6.16
C TYR A 65 -16.81 -22.62 -5.05
N GLY A 66 -17.01 -23.32 -3.94
CA GLY A 66 -16.10 -23.33 -2.80
C GLY A 66 -16.50 -22.37 -1.69
N GLY A 67 -17.65 -21.73 -1.82
CA GLY A 67 -18.21 -20.81 -0.85
C GLY A 67 -18.17 -19.35 -1.33
N VAL A 68 -19.03 -18.54 -0.73
CA VAL A 68 -19.15 -17.10 -1.00
C VAL A 68 -19.22 -16.34 0.31
N PRO A 69 -18.65 -15.10 0.39
CA PRO A 69 -18.76 -14.26 1.56
C PRO A 69 -20.22 -13.92 1.90
N ASP A 70 -20.59 -14.00 3.16
CA ASP A 70 -21.90 -13.57 3.64
C ASP A 70 -21.88 -12.06 3.97
N PHE A 71 -22.11 -11.22 2.98
CA PHE A 71 -22.17 -9.77 3.17
C PHE A 71 -23.42 -9.30 3.94
N GLN A 72 -24.45 -10.13 4.12
CA GLN A 72 -25.63 -9.75 4.86
C GLN A 72 -25.39 -9.76 6.37
N SER A 73 -24.53 -10.66 6.84
CA SER A 73 -24.14 -10.78 8.24
C SER A 73 -22.90 -9.94 8.59
N ALA A 74 -22.24 -9.33 7.61
CA ALA A 74 -21.00 -8.57 7.81
C ALA A 74 -21.27 -7.17 8.38
N SER A 75 -20.63 -6.82 9.48
CA SER A 75 -20.68 -5.50 10.11
C SER A 75 -19.27 -4.89 10.26
N LEU A 76 -19.17 -3.56 10.24
CA LEU A 76 -17.91 -2.87 10.54
C LEU A 76 -17.45 -3.10 11.99
N ASP A 77 -18.40 -3.29 12.93
CA ASP A 77 -18.09 -3.56 14.33
C ASP A 77 -17.38 -4.91 14.51
N ASP A 78 -17.59 -5.87 13.60
CA ASP A 78 -16.93 -7.17 13.61
C ASP A 78 -15.52 -7.15 13.04
N LEU A 79 -15.14 -6.08 12.31
CA LEU A 79 -13.95 -6.06 11.47
C LEU A 79 -12.65 -6.05 12.28
N VAL A 80 -12.54 -5.17 13.30
CA VAL A 80 -11.34 -5.10 14.16
C VAL A 80 -11.15 -6.40 14.92
N PRO A 81 -12.17 -6.93 15.65
CA PRO A 81 -12.04 -8.22 16.32
C PRO A 81 -11.67 -9.38 15.38
N ALA A 82 -12.22 -9.40 14.15
CA ALA A 82 -11.89 -10.42 13.16
C ALA A 82 -10.45 -10.33 12.67
N LEU A 83 -9.95 -9.12 12.41
CA LEU A 83 -8.56 -8.92 12.02
C LEU A 83 -7.61 -9.34 13.13
N GLU A 84 -7.87 -8.96 14.38
CA GLU A 84 -7.05 -9.35 15.54
C GLU A 84 -7.01 -10.86 15.73
N ALA A 85 -8.17 -11.50 15.70
CA ALA A 85 -8.24 -12.95 15.84
C ALA A 85 -7.59 -13.68 14.65
N GLY A 86 -7.82 -13.22 13.43
CA GLY A 86 -7.19 -13.79 12.23
C GLY A 86 -5.68 -13.64 12.22
N MET A 87 -5.14 -12.50 12.65
CA MET A 87 -3.70 -12.30 12.81
C MET A 87 -3.12 -13.23 13.88
N ALA A 88 -3.76 -13.33 15.04
CA ALA A 88 -3.33 -14.21 16.12
C ALA A 88 -3.33 -15.69 15.71
N GLN A 89 -4.38 -16.13 15.01
CA GLN A 89 -4.44 -17.49 14.47
C GLN A 89 -3.33 -17.75 13.46
N ASN A 90 -3.10 -16.84 12.52
CA ASN A 90 -2.06 -17.01 11.52
C ASN A 90 -0.66 -17.06 12.15
N LEU A 91 -0.36 -16.22 13.17
CA LEU A 91 0.90 -16.30 13.89
C LEU A 91 1.07 -17.64 14.59
N ALA A 92 0.02 -18.18 15.22
CA ALA A 92 0.07 -19.52 15.84
C ALA A 92 0.30 -20.64 14.83
N GLU A 93 -0.24 -20.53 13.61
CA GLU A 93 0.02 -21.45 12.50
C GLU A 93 1.48 -21.36 12.02
N ILE A 94 2.05 -20.15 11.93
CA ILE A 94 3.47 -19.94 11.63
C ILE A 94 4.36 -20.51 12.74
N ASP A 95 4.02 -20.29 14.02
CA ASP A 95 4.75 -20.85 15.17
C ASP A 95 4.72 -22.39 15.15
N ALA A 96 3.61 -22.99 14.75
CA ALA A 96 3.52 -24.45 14.60
C ALA A 96 4.46 -24.97 13.47
N ILE A 97 4.63 -24.21 12.40
CA ILE A 97 5.58 -24.53 11.32
C ILE A 97 7.02 -24.44 11.85
N THR A 98 7.38 -23.37 12.52
CA THR A 98 8.75 -23.16 13.04
C THR A 98 9.12 -24.13 14.14
N ALA A 99 8.18 -24.47 15.03
CA ALA A 99 8.36 -25.43 16.12
C ALA A 99 8.37 -26.90 15.69
N ASN A 100 8.10 -27.21 14.41
CA ASN A 100 8.09 -28.59 13.93
C ASN A 100 9.51 -29.21 14.03
N PRO A 101 9.69 -30.30 14.83
CA PRO A 101 11.00 -30.90 15.05
C PRO A 101 11.52 -31.72 13.85
N GLU A 102 10.67 -32.02 12.88
CA GLU A 102 11.06 -32.76 11.68
C GLU A 102 11.89 -31.88 10.72
N PRO A 103 12.80 -32.46 9.93
CA PRO A 103 13.48 -31.75 8.87
C PRO A 103 12.49 -30.99 7.97
N ALA A 104 12.86 -29.79 7.55
CA ALA A 104 12.03 -29.00 6.65
C ALA A 104 11.86 -29.71 5.30
N THR A 105 10.62 -29.79 4.84
CA THR A 105 10.23 -30.37 3.55
C THR A 105 9.27 -29.42 2.82
N PHE A 106 9.04 -29.65 1.53
CA PHE A 106 8.03 -28.93 0.77
C PHE A 106 6.67 -28.99 1.45
N GLU A 107 6.25 -30.16 1.94
CA GLU A 107 4.91 -30.32 2.55
C GLU A 107 4.79 -29.67 3.92
N ASN A 108 5.77 -29.87 4.84
CA ASN A 108 5.67 -29.40 6.21
C ASN A 108 6.16 -27.94 6.39
N THR A 109 6.60 -27.28 5.32
CA THR A 109 7.05 -25.89 5.36
C THR A 109 6.30 -25.05 4.31
N ILE A 110 6.51 -25.30 3.03
CA ILE A 110 5.95 -24.46 1.96
C ILE A 110 4.43 -24.64 1.85
N VAL A 111 3.94 -25.88 1.78
CA VAL A 111 2.49 -26.15 1.73
C VAL A 111 1.81 -25.75 3.03
N ALA A 112 2.47 -25.93 4.18
CA ALA A 112 1.96 -25.47 5.45
C ALA A 112 1.81 -23.94 5.50
N MET A 113 2.77 -23.18 4.98
CA MET A 113 2.68 -21.72 4.83
C MET A 113 1.56 -21.30 3.87
N GLU A 114 1.43 -21.97 2.72
CA GLU A 114 0.36 -21.67 1.75
C GLU A 114 -1.05 -21.92 2.29
N ARG A 115 -1.18 -22.78 3.30
CA ARG A 115 -2.44 -23.07 3.99
C ARG A 115 -2.65 -22.24 5.24
N SER A 116 -1.64 -21.51 5.69
CA SER A 116 -1.75 -20.64 6.85
C SER A 116 -2.47 -19.34 6.51
N GLY A 117 -3.17 -18.76 7.48
CA GLY A 117 -3.84 -17.47 7.32
C GLY A 117 -5.17 -17.50 6.57
N ASP A 118 -5.76 -18.66 6.31
CA ASP A 118 -7.05 -18.77 5.61
C ASP A 118 -8.17 -17.95 6.28
N ALA A 119 -8.23 -17.95 7.61
CA ALA A 119 -9.21 -17.16 8.36
C ALA A 119 -9.00 -15.65 8.14
N LEU A 120 -7.76 -15.18 8.25
CA LEU A 120 -7.40 -13.80 7.98
C LEU A 120 -7.66 -13.42 6.51
N GLY A 121 -7.40 -14.33 5.57
CA GLY A 121 -7.69 -14.15 4.15
C GLY A 121 -9.17 -13.91 3.86
N ARG A 122 -10.07 -14.59 4.59
CA ARG A 122 -11.51 -14.33 4.52
C ARG A 122 -11.84 -12.90 4.99
N VAL A 123 -11.28 -12.47 6.11
CA VAL A 123 -11.47 -11.11 6.63
C VAL A 123 -10.96 -10.05 5.65
N PHE A 124 -9.80 -10.28 5.02
CA PHE A 124 -9.27 -9.37 3.99
C PHE A 124 -10.15 -9.27 2.74
N SER A 125 -10.94 -10.28 2.43
CA SER A 125 -11.90 -10.17 1.33
C SER A 125 -13.00 -9.15 1.65
N TYR A 126 -13.53 -9.14 2.88
CA TYR A 126 -14.47 -8.09 3.33
C TYR A 126 -13.79 -6.72 3.41
N TRP A 127 -12.59 -6.64 4.00
CA TRP A 127 -11.78 -5.42 4.04
C TRP A 127 -11.59 -4.81 2.66
N GLY A 128 -11.25 -5.62 1.66
CA GLY A 128 -11.05 -5.18 0.28
C GLY A 128 -12.30 -4.55 -0.32
N ILE A 129 -13.48 -5.10 -0.06
CA ILE A 129 -14.76 -4.54 -0.53
C ILE A 129 -15.08 -3.23 0.18
N TRP A 130 -14.92 -3.14 1.51
CA TRP A 130 -15.10 -1.86 2.21
C TRP A 130 -14.11 -0.81 1.73
N SER A 131 -12.84 -1.16 1.56
CA SER A 131 -11.82 -0.23 1.09
C SER A 131 -12.08 0.32 -0.30
N SER A 132 -12.50 -0.53 -1.25
CA SER A 132 -12.60 -0.16 -2.66
C SER A 132 -13.98 0.33 -3.09
N ASN A 133 -15.06 -0.17 -2.47
CA ASN A 133 -16.43 0.04 -2.95
C ASN A 133 -17.37 0.69 -1.91
N MET A 134 -17.13 0.48 -0.62
CA MET A 134 -18.03 0.87 0.47
C MET A 134 -17.33 1.73 1.53
N SER A 135 -16.32 2.49 1.14
CA SER A 135 -15.57 3.34 2.07
C SER A 135 -16.49 4.38 2.73
N SER A 136 -16.40 4.46 4.07
CA SER A 136 -17.10 5.43 4.90
C SER A 136 -16.12 6.11 5.87
N PRO A 137 -16.50 7.21 6.55
CA PRO A 137 -15.67 7.79 7.60
C PRO A 137 -15.31 6.79 8.70
N GLU A 138 -16.27 5.94 9.11
CA GLU A 138 -16.10 4.91 10.13
C GLU A 138 -15.09 3.85 9.68
N PHE A 139 -15.21 3.36 8.45
CA PHE A 139 -14.24 2.41 7.90
C PHE A 139 -12.83 3.02 7.81
N ARG A 140 -12.71 4.28 7.40
CA ARG A 140 -11.40 4.96 7.34
C ARG A 140 -10.74 5.12 8.72
N ALA A 141 -11.54 5.31 9.78
CA ALA A 141 -11.02 5.32 11.14
C ALA A 141 -10.44 3.95 11.53
N ILE A 142 -11.16 2.85 11.25
CA ILE A 142 -10.68 1.48 11.44
C ILE A 142 -9.41 1.23 10.60
N GLN A 143 -9.39 1.70 9.36
CA GLN A 143 -8.23 1.56 8.49
C GLN A 143 -6.99 2.24 9.05
N ALA A 144 -7.14 3.45 9.58
CA ALA A 144 -6.04 4.20 10.19
C ALA A 144 -5.53 3.51 11.47
N GLU A 145 -6.42 2.97 12.30
CA GLU A 145 -6.07 2.21 13.51
C GLU A 145 -5.32 0.92 13.18
N MET A 146 -5.82 0.16 12.20
CA MET A 146 -5.30 -1.18 11.89
C MET A 146 -4.03 -1.16 11.02
N ALA A 147 -3.78 -0.10 10.25
CA ALA A 147 -2.63 -0.04 9.34
C ALA A 147 -1.28 -0.30 10.03
N PRO A 148 -0.91 0.35 11.14
CA PRO A 148 0.35 0.05 11.83
C PRO A 148 0.39 -1.37 12.42
N ARG A 149 -0.76 -1.90 12.88
CA ARG A 149 -0.86 -3.25 13.47
C ARG A 149 -0.69 -4.33 12.40
N LEU A 150 -1.30 -4.15 11.23
CA LEU A 150 -1.12 -5.04 10.07
C LEU A 150 0.31 -4.99 9.54
N SER A 151 0.94 -3.83 9.54
CA SER A 151 2.35 -3.69 9.15
C SER A 151 3.28 -4.42 10.13
N ALA A 152 3.06 -4.27 11.44
CA ALA A 152 3.83 -4.98 12.46
C ALA A 152 3.64 -6.51 12.35
N PHE A 153 2.40 -6.98 12.16
CA PHE A 153 2.08 -8.37 11.92
C PHE A 153 2.82 -8.95 10.69
N SER A 154 2.76 -8.24 9.56
CA SER A 154 3.48 -8.66 8.35
C SER A 154 5.00 -8.75 8.59
N SER A 155 5.56 -7.79 9.33
CA SER A 155 6.98 -7.79 9.70
C SER A 155 7.36 -8.96 10.59
N GLN A 156 6.51 -9.38 11.53
CA GLN A 156 6.76 -10.55 12.38
C GLN A 156 6.94 -11.83 11.55
N ILE A 157 6.17 -12.01 10.49
CA ILE A 157 6.29 -13.18 9.61
C ILE A 157 7.52 -13.06 8.70
N THR A 158 7.68 -11.91 8.01
CA THR A 158 8.75 -11.75 7.01
C THR A 158 10.15 -11.66 7.61
N GLN A 159 10.27 -11.28 8.89
CA GLN A 159 11.55 -11.22 9.63
C GLN A 159 11.77 -12.43 10.54
N ASN A 160 10.87 -13.43 10.49
CA ASN A 160 11.01 -14.63 11.31
C ASN A 160 12.17 -15.50 10.79
N GLN A 161 13.29 -15.47 11.50
CA GLN A 161 14.51 -16.16 11.11
C GLN A 161 14.38 -17.71 11.16
N GLU A 162 13.55 -18.24 12.06
CA GLU A 162 13.31 -19.69 12.15
C GLU A 162 12.48 -20.17 10.97
N LEU A 163 11.45 -19.41 10.58
CA LEU A 163 10.67 -19.68 9.38
C LEU A 163 11.54 -19.61 8.13
N PHE A 164 12.36 -18.56 8.01
CA PHE A 164 13.27 -18.39 6.87
C PHE A 164 14.29 -19.52 6.80
N ALA A 165 14.83 -19.97 7.94
CA ALA A 165 15.76 -21.11 7.98
C ALA A 165 15.12 -22.40 7.41
N ARG A 166 13.83 -22.65 7.71
CA ARG A 166 13.09 -23.77 7.14
C ARG A 166 12.86 -23.62 5.63
N VAL A 167 12.46 -22.43 5.18
CA VAL A 167 12.27 -22.13 3.74
C VAL A 167 13.60 -22.32 2.99
N ARG A 168 14.70 -21.81 3.52
CA ARG A 168 16.04 -21.97 2.96
C ARG A 168 16.47 -23.44 2.88
N ALA A 169 16.19 -24.22 3.93
CA ALA A 169 16.51 -25.65 3.95
C ALA A 169 15.76 -26.44 2.85
N VAL A 170 14.52 -26.07 2.53
CA VAL A 170 13.78 -26.65 1.38
C VAL A 170 14.37 -26.19 0.06
N TYR A 171 14.70 -24.90 -0.07
CA TYR A 171 15.23 -24.30 -1.30
C TYR A 171 16.61 -24.87 -1.68
N GLU A 172 17.52 -25.02 -0.71
CA GLU A 172 18.88 -25.54 -0.89
C GLU A 172 18.96 -27.06 -0.78
N GLY A 173 17.90 -27.73 -0.34
CA GLY A 173 17.86 -29.15 -0.06
C GLY A 173 17.74 -30.03 -1.31
N GLU A 174 18.09 -31.31 -1.17
CA GLU A 174 18.03 -32.31 -2.26
C GLU A 174 16.58 -32.53 -2.76
N GLU A 175 15.57 -32.32 -1.91
CA GLU A 175 14.15 -32.44 -2.27
C GLU A 175 13.78 -31.50 -3.41
N MET A 176 14.35 -30.29 -3.47
CA MET A 176 14.10 -29.29 -4.50
C MET A 176 14.20 -29.86 -5.92
N ALA A 177 15.21 -30.69 -6.19
CA ALA A 177 15.42 -31.29 -7.51
C ALA A 177 14.37 -32.37 -7.88
N THR A 178 13.63 -32.87 -6.89
CA THR A 178 12.61 -33.93 -7.07
C THR A 178 11.20 -33.36 -7.20
N LEU A 179 11.01 -32.09 -6.89
CA LEU A 179 9.72 -31.38 -6.99
C LEU A 179 9.32 -31.17 -8.45
N ARG A 180 8.01 -31.05 -8.69
CA ARG A 180 7.51 -30.63 -10.00
C ARG A 180 7.91 -29.18 -10.30
N PRO A 181 8.02 -28.77 -11.59
CA PRO A 181 8.43 -27.40 -11.95
C PRO A 181 7.56 -26.29 -11.31
N ASP A 182 6.26 -26.50 -11.15
CA ASP A 182 5.35 -25.57 -10.46
C ASP A 182 5.67 -25.46 -8.97
N GLN A 183 5.96 -26.58 -8.31
CA GLN A 183 6.37 -26.62 -6.90
C GLN A 183 7.75 -25.96 -6.70
N GLN A 184 8.73 -26.28 -7.57
CA GLN A 184 10.04 -25.61 -7.56
C GLN A 184 9.90 -24.10 -7.67
N ARG A 185 9.00 -23.63 -8.55
CA ARG A 185 8.74 -22.19 -8.70
C ARG A 185 8.13 -21.57 -7.45
N VAL A 186 7.22 -22.24 -6.77
CA VAL A 186 6.65 -21.76 -5.48
C VAL A 186 7.75 -21.65 -4.43
N VAL A 187 8.57 -22.68 -4.25
CA VAL A 187 9.70 -22.65 -3.31
C VAL A 187 10.63 -21.48 -3.60
N GLN A 188 11.02 -21.31 -4.87
CA GLN A 188 11.88 -20.21 -5.29
C GLN A 188 11.25 -18.85 -4.96
N LEU A 189 9.98 -18.62 -5.32
CA LEU A 189 9.30 -17.35 -5.05
C LEU A 189 9.16 -17.06 -3.56
N THR A 190 8.93 -18.09 -2.75
CA THR A 190 8.88 -17.97 -1.30
C THR A 190 10.24 -17.56 -0.75
N TYR A 191 11.31 -18.26 -1.13
CA TYR A 191 12.69 -17.93 -0.73
C TYR A 191 13.07 -16.50 -1.17
N ASP A 192 12.87 -16.17 -2.45
CA ASP A 192 13.16 -14.85 -3.01
C ASP A 192 12.37 -13.75 -2.27
N GLY A 193 11.12 -14.03 -1.90
CA GLY A 193 10.29 -13.12 -1.10
C GLY A 193 10.93 -12.76 0.25
N PHE A 194 11.42 -13.75 0.98
CA PHE A 194 12.13 -13.52 2.24
C PHE A 194 13.48 -12.82 2.02
N ALA A 195 14.29 -13.31 1.10
CA ALA A 195 15.63 -12.77 0.81
C ALA A 195 15.56 -11.29 0.41
N ARG A 196 14.64 -10.93 -0.49
CA ARG A 196 14.42 -9.56 -0.97
C ARG A 196 13.88 -8.60 0.10
N ASN A 197 13.30 -9.13 1.18
CA ASN A 197 12.87 -8.37 2.35
C ASN A 197 13.89 -8.40 3.50
N GLY A 198 15.14 -8.81 3.23
CA GLY A 198 16.25 -8.69 4.14
C GLY A 198 16.43 -9.87 5.11
N ALA A 199 15.71 -10.98 4.92
CA ALA A 199 15.85 -12.15 5.79
C ALA A 199 17.23 -12.83 5.73
N THR A 200 18.02 -12.55 4.70
CA THR A 200 19.40 -13.04 4.56
C THR A 200 20.44 -12.17 5.27
N LEU A 201 20.04 -11.00 5.77
CA LEU A 201 20.92 -10.07 6.44
C LEU A 201 21.07 -10.43 7.94
N GLU A 202 22.28 -10.23 8.45
CA GLU A 202 22.62 -10.51 9.86
C GLU A 202 23.36 -9.32 10.48
N GLY A 203 23.31 -9.20 11.82
CA GLY A 203 24.04 -8.20 12.59
C GLY A 203 23.76 -6.76 12.15
N GLU A 204 24.80 -5.95 11.99
CA GLU A 204 24.71 -4.53 11.64
C GLU A 204 23.97 -4.28 10.32
N ALA A 205 24.09 -5.18 9.34
CA ALA A 205 23.40 -5.04 8.06
C ALA A 205 21.88 -5.17 8.20
N ALA A 206 21.40 -6.11 9.02
CA ALA A 206 19.99 -6.28 9.33
C ALA A 206 19.42 -5.07 10.08
N GLU A 207 20.14 -4.57 11.09
CA GLU A 207 19.76 -3.38 11.84
C GLU A 207 19.67 -2.14 10.93
N ARG A 208 20.67 -1.96 10.06
CA ARG A 208 20.69 -0.83 9.10
C ARG A 208 19.53 -0.93 8.10
N TYR A 209 19.26 -2.12 7.57
CA TYR A 209 18.14 -2.35 6.67
C TYR A 209 16.79 -2.00 7.32
N ALA A 210 16.59 -2.40 8.57
CA ALA A 210 15.39 -2.06 9.32
C ALA A 210 15.25 -0.53 9.53
N ALA A 211 16.34 0.15 9.91
CA ALA A 211 16.37 1.60 10.07
C ALA A 211 16.06 2.33 8.75
N ILE A 212 16.60 1.87 7.61
CA ILE A 212 16.31 2.42 6.28
C ILE A 212 14.82 2.27 5.95
N ASN A 213 14.23 1.09 6.18
CA ASN A 213 12.81 0.87 5.88
C ASN A 213 11.91 1.77 6.73
N GLN A 214 12.21 1.95 8.02
CA GLN A 214 11.49 2.87 8.89
C GLN A 214 11.60 4.31 8.36
N ARG A 215 12.82 4.75 8.05
CA ARG A 215 13.05 6.11 7.53
C ARG A 215 12.35 6.36 6.19
N LEU A 216 12.38 5.39 5.28
CA LEU A 216 11.64 5.47 4.02
C LEU A 216 10.13 5.60 4.23
N ALA A 217 9.55 4.91 5.21
CA ALA A 217 8.12 5.04 5.53
C ALA A 217 7.78 6.45 6.02
N GLU A 218 8.61 7.03 6.90
CA GLU A 218 8.47 8.41 7.36
C GLU A 218 8.55 9.41 6.20
N LEU A 219 9.56 9.26 5.33
CA LEU A 219 9.77 10.14 4.18
C LEU A 219 8.63 10.06 3.15
N HIS A 220 8.11 8.87 2.87
CA HIS A 220 6.97 8.73 1.97
C HIS A 220 5.70 9.37 2.54
N THR A 221 5.51 9.29 3.85
CA THR A 221 4.39 9.96 4.54
C THR A 221 4.55 11.48 4.46
N ALA A 222 5.73 12.00 4.77
CA ALA A 222 6.02 13.42 4.67
C ALA A 222 5.85 13.95 3.24
N PHE A 223 6.38 13.21 2.24
CA PHE A 223 6.20 13.52 0.83
C PHE A 223 4.72 13.66 0.44
N SER A 224 3.90 12.70 0.83
CA SER A 224 2.48 12.69 0.50
C SER A 224 1.73 13.84 1.19
N ASN A 225 2.06 14.13 2.45
CA ASN A 225 1.45 15.23 3.19
C ASN A 225 1.81 16.60 2.60
N ASN A 226 3.05 16.79 2.13
CA ASN A 226 3.47 18.02 1.47
C ASN A 226 2.73 18.26 0.15
N VAL A 227 2.56 17.19 -0.66
CA VAL A 227 1.76 17.26 -1.90
C VAL A 227 0.30 17.59 -1.59
N LEU A 228 -0.27 16.95 -0.55
CA LEU A 228 -1.65 17.21 -0.11
C LEU A 228 -1.82 18.64 0.39
N HIS A 229 -0.86 19.16 1.17
CA HIS A 229 -0.88 20.55 1.61
C HIS A 229 -0.99 21.51 0.42
N ASP A 230 -0.18 21.32 -0.64
CA ASP A 230 -0.23 22.17 -1.82
C ASP A 230 -1.54 21.98 -2.61
N GLU A 231 -2.08 20.75 -2.63
CA GLU A 231 -3.38 20.46 -3.24
C GLU A 231 -4.52 21.22 -2.55
N GLU A 232 -4.48 21.32 -1.24
CA GLU A 232 -5.52 22.00 -0.44
C GLU A 232 -5.38 23.53 -0.44
N ASN A 233 -4.16 24.06 -0.50
CA ASN A 233 -3.88 25.49 -0.25
C ASN A 233 -3.66 26.32 -1.51
N TYR A 234 -3.22 25.75 -2.63
CA TYR A 234 -3.03 26.49 -3.89
C TYR A 234 -4.32 26.52 -4.73
N VAL A 235 -5.33 27.22 -4.25
CA VAL A 235 -6.62 27.40 -4.94
C VAL A 235 -6.62 28.72 -5.73
N THR A 236 -7.01 28.67 -7.00
CA THR A 236 -7.17 29.86 -7.83
C THR A 236 -8.63 30.28 -7.80
N TYR A 237 -8.90 31.50 -7.34
CA TYR A 237 -10.25 32.06 -7.30
C TYR A 237 -10.51 32.99 -8.49
N LEU A 238 -11.69 32.83 -9.10
CA LEU A 238 -12.13 33.61 -10.25
C LEU A 238 -13.32 34.48 -9.86
N SER A 239 -13.42 35.62 -10.52
CA SER A 239 -14.64 36.45 -10.56
C SER A 239 -15.54 36.06 -11.74
N ALA A 240 -16.76 36.55 -11.77
CA ALA A 240 -17.74 36.18 -12.81
C ALA A 240 -17.34 36.61 -14.24
N ASP A 241 -16.51 37.61 -14.38
CA ASP A 241 -15.98 38.08 -15.67
C ASP A 241 -14.84 37.21 -16.24
N GLN A 242 -14.32 36.27 -15.45
CA GLN A 242 -13.20 35.37 -15.81
C GLN A 242 -13.69 33.95 -16.17
N LEU A 243 -14.96 33.76 -16.45
CA LEU A 243 -15.58 32.46 -16.72
C LEU A 243 -15.69 32.12 -18.23
N SER A 244 -15.15 32.96 -19.08
CA SER A 244 -15.25 32.77 -20.55
C SER A 244 -14.67 31.41 -20.97
N GLY A 245 -15.39 30.72 -21.85
CA GLY A 245 -15.07 29.40 -22.39
C GLY A 245 -15.49 28.21 -21.49
N LEU A 246 -15.76 28.44 -20.20
CA LEU A 246 -16.05 27.35 -19.27
C LEU A 246 -17.47 26.78 -19.44
N PRO A 247 -17.66 25.45 -19.45
CA PRO A 247 -18.97 24.81 -19.46
C PRO A 247 -19.77 25.10 -18.18
N GLN A 248 -21.11 25.25 -18.27
CA GLN A 248 -21.97 25.61 -17.14
C GLN A 248 -21.82 24.65 -15.97
N GLY A 249 -21.77 23.33 -16.18
CA GLY A 249 -21.60 22.37 -15.09
C GLY A 249 -20.27 22.52 -14.35
N PHE A 250 -19.21 22.95 -15.04
CA PHE A 250 -17.94 23.27 -14.40
C PHE A 250 -18.01 24.55 -13.57
N ILE A 251 -18.69 25.59 -14.10
CA ILE A 251 -18.94 26.84 -13.37
C ILE A 251 -19.72 26.58 -12.07
N ASP A 252 -20.77 25.76 -12.14
CA ASP A 252 -21.57 25.39 -10.97
C ASP A 252 -20.75 24.65 -9.92
N ALA A 253 -19.89 23.73 -10.32
CA ALA A 253 -18.97 23.01 -9.43
C ALA A 253 -17.93 23.96 -8.80
N ALA A 254 -17.37 24.89 -9.56
CA ALA A 254 -16.42 25.88 -9.07
C ALA A 254 -17.07 26.87 -8.07
N ALA A 255 -18.33 27.28 -8.31
CA ALA A 255 -19.10 28.09 -7.37
C ALA A 255 -19.35 27.34 -6.04
N ALA A 256 -19.76 26.06 -6.11
CA ALA A 256 -19.95 25.23 -4.94
C ALA A 256 -18.62 25.04 -4.15
N ALA A 257 -17.51 24.84 -4.86
CA ALA A 257 -16.19 24.72 -4.23
C ALA A 257 -15.74 26.02 -3.55
N ALA A 258 -16.07 27.19 -4.09
CA ALA A 258 -15.82 28.48 -3.46
C ALA A 258 -16.69 28.69 -2.23
N THR A 259 -17.99 28.38 -2.31
CA THR A 259 -18.94 28.46 -1.18
C THR A 259 -18.50 27.61 0.00
N THR A 260 -18.07 26.35 -0.24
CA THR A 260 -17.54 25.46 0.80
C THR A 260 -16.31 26.06 1.51
N ARG A 261 -15.58 26.96 0.83
CA ARG A 261 -14.40 27.65 1.37
C ARG A 261 -14.73 29.05 1.92
N GLY A 262 -16.04 29.38 2.12
CA GLY A 262 -16.50 30.66 2.66
C GLY A 262 -16.34 31.85 1.69
N ARG A 263 -16.23 31.58 0.38
CA ARG A 263 -16.07 32.63 -0.65
C ARG A 263 -17.28 32.64 -1.61
N GLU A 264 -18.43 32.94 -1.07
CA GLU A 264 -19.68 33.06 -1.84
C GLU A 264 -19.57 34.16 -2.91
N GLY A 265 -20.03 33.86 -4.13
CA GLY A 265 -19.97 34.76 -5.28
C GLY A 265 -18.69 34.72 -6.08
N GLU A 266 -17.71 33.92 -5.67
CA GLU A 266 -16.52 33.61 -6.43
C GLU A 266 -16.57 32.16 -6.96
N TYR A 267 -15.55 31.77 -7.74
CA TYR A 267 -15.43 30.45 -8.33
C TYR A 267 -14.06 29.90 -8.01
N ALA A 268 -13.96 28.72 -7.38
CA ALA A 268 -12.71 28.14 -6.95
C ALA A 268 -12.24 27.04 -7.92
N ILE A 269 -11.08 27.24 -8.50
CA ILE A 269 -10.36 26.20 -9.22
C ILE A 269 -9.40 25.55 -8.23
N THR A 270 -9.75 24.37 -7.76
CA THR A 270 -8.96 23.61 -6.77
C THR A 270 -7.76 22.98 -7.46
N ASN A 271 -6.70 22.72 -6.68
CA ASN A 271 -5.45 22.16 -7.20
C ASN A 271 -5.52 20.62 -7.39
N THR A 272 -6.70 20.13 -7.81
CA THR A 272 -6.98 18.73 -8.12
C THR A 272 -7.07 18.53 -9.63
N ARG A 273 -6.80 17.31 -10.09
CA ARG A 273 -6.86 16.99 -11.53
C ARG A 273 -8.25 17.24 -12.13
N SER A 274 -9.31 16.88 -11.40
CA SER A 274 -10.70 17.07 -11.83
C SER A 274 -11.11 18.53 -12.01
N SER A 275 -10.42 19.46 -11.36
CA SER A 275 -10.61 20.91 -11.51
C SER A 275 -9.64 21.52 -12.53
N MET A 276 -8.38 21.12 -12.48
CA MET A 276 -7.34 21.66 -13.36
C MET A 276 -7.53 21.29 -14.83
N ASP A 277 -7.70 20.00 -15.17
CA ASP A 277 -7.80 19.53 -16.56
C ASP A 277 -8.93 20.22 -17.34
N PRO A 278 -10.19 20.29 -16.84
CA PRO A 278 -11.25 21.01 -17.55
C PRO A 278 -10.98 22.52 -17.65
N PHE A 279 -10.40 23.14 -16.61
CA PHE A 279 -10.06 24.56 -16.66
C PHE A 279 -9.04 24.86 -17.75
N LEU A 280 -7.96 24.07 -17.83
CA LEU A 280 -6.94 24.22 -18.89
C LEU A 280 -7.50 23.97 -20.29
N THR A 281 -8.48 23.09 -20.40
CA THR A 281 -9.10 22.73 -21.69
C THR A 281 -10.02 23.81 -22.23
N PHE A 282 -10.82 24.41 -21.36
CA PHE A 282 -11.97 25.22 -21.78
C PHE A 282 -11.83 26.72 -21.53
N SER A 283 -11.06 27.15 -20.53
CA SER A 283 -10.95 28.58 -20.21
C SER A 283 -10.30 29.38 -21.32
N ASP A 284 -10.86 30.55 -21.64
CA ASP A 284 -10.25 31.51 -22.53
C ASP A 284 -9.15 32.35 -21.87
N GLU A 285 -9.11 32.36 -20.50
CA GLU A 285 -8.19 33.15 -19.70
C GLU A 285 -6.78 32.54 -19.66
N ARG A 286 -5.92 32.92 -20.62
CA ARG A 286 -4.59 32.29 -20.78
C ARG A 286 -3.71 32.43 -19.54
N ASP A 287 -3.67 33.59 -18.91
CA ASP A 287 -2.79 33.84 -17.76
C ASP A 287 -3.25 33.03 -16.54
N LEU A 288 -4.55 32.87 -16.37
CA LEU A 288 -5.12 32.01 -15.31
C LEU A 288 -4.87 30.52 -15.60
N ARG A 289 -4.92 30.09 -16.88
CA ARG A 289 -4.51 28.71 -17.23
C ARG A 289 -3.04 28.48 -16.86
N GLU A 290 -2.14 29.42 -17.11
CA GLU A 290 -0.73 29.30 -16.71
C GLU A 290 -0.61 29.20 -15.18
N GLN A 291 -1.32 30.02 -14.43
CA GLN A 291 -1.31 29.97 -12.97
C GLN A 291 -1.79 28.63 -12.43
N VAL A 292 -2.94 28.13 -12.91
CA VAL A 292 -3.51 26.84 -12.51
C VAL A 292 -2.57 25.70 -12.88
N TRP A 293 -1.99 25.74 -14.08
CA TRP A 293 -0.99 24.76 -14.51
C TRP A 293 0.25 24.76 -13.60
N ARG A 294 0.79 25.92 -13.27
CA ARG A 294 1.95 26.03 -12.35
C ARG A 294 1.60 25.46 -10.99
N ASN A 295 0.50 25.88 -10.39
CA ASN A 295 0.06 25.39 -9.08
C ASN A 295 -0.02 23.86 -9.05
N TYR A 296 -0.54 23.25 -10.11
CA TYR A 296 -0.72 21.80 -10.17
C TYR A 296 0.61 21.05 -10.34
N TYR A 297 1.45 21.48 -11.27
CA TYR A 297 2.68 20.76 -11.61
C TYR A 297 3.84 21.06 -10.67
N SER A 298 3.76 22.10 -9.84
CA SER A 298 4.76 22.41 -8.81
C SER A 298 4.37 21.93 -7.40
N ARG A 299 3.38 21.08 -7.25
CA ARG A 299 3.01 20.53 -5.94
C ARG A 299 4.19 19.79 -5.32
N GLY A 300 4.53 20.18 -4.07
CA GLY A 300 5.70 19.69 -3.37
C GLY A 300 7.05 20.25 -3.87
N ASP A 301 7.04 21.26 -4.76
CA ASP A 301 8.24 21.92 -5.33
C ASP A 301 8.05 23.45 -5.34
N ASN A 302 7.51 24.00 -4.25
CA ASN A 302 7.27 25.44 -4.10
C ASN A 302 8.24 26.11 -3.13
N GLY A 303 9.23 25.39 -2.62
CA GLY A 303 10.14 25.84 -1.56
C GLY A 303 9.47 25.94 -0.19
N GLY A 304 10.28 26.15 0.85
CA GLY A 304 9.77 26.28 2.22
C GLY A 304 9.54 24.94 2.93
N GLU A 305 8.61 24.93 3.88
CA GLU A 305 8.39 23.81 4.80
C GLU A 305 7.83 22.56 4.11
N TYR A 306 7.03 22.76 3.04
CA TYR A 306 6.34 21.68 2.31
C TYR A 306 7.05 21.28 1.02
N ASP A 307 8.32 21.63 0.87
CA ASP A 307 9.13 21.26 -0.29
C ASP A 307 9.65 19.83 -0.19
N ASN A 308 9.50 19.06 -1.25
CA ASN A 308 9.88 17.65 -1.29
C ASN A 308 11.29 17.39 -1.86
N ASN A 309 12.01 18.40 -2.34
CA ASN A 309 13.28 18.18 -3.02
C ASN A 309 14.31 17.47 -2.12
N ALA A 310 14.46 17.89 -0.87
CA ALA A 310 15.34 17.22 0.08
C ALA A 310 14.85 15.78 0.42
N ILE A 311 13.53 15.58 0.55
CA ILE A 311 12.92 14.28 0.80
C ILE A 311 13.19 13.32 -0.37
N ILE A 312 13.08 13.79 -1.61
CA ILE A 312 13.38 13.00 -2.81
C ILE A 312 14.82 12.52 -2.81
N MET A 313 15.77 13.42 -2.52
CA MET A 313 17.19 13.07 -2.46
C MET A 313 17.45 11.99 -1.41
N GLU A 314 16.95 12.17 -0.20
CA GLU A 314 17.12 11.19 0.88
C GLU A 314 16.46 9.83 0.54
N ILE A 315 15.26 9.82 -0.06
CA ILE A 315 14.62 8.59 -0.53
C ILE A 315 15.49 7.86 -1.56
N LEU A 316 16.10 8.57 -2.50
CA LEU A 316 16.95 7.96 -3.53
C LEU A 316 18.22 7.38 -2.91
N GLU A 317 18.89 8.10 -2.03
CA GLU A 317 20.07 7.63 -1.31
C GLU A 317 19.79 6.39 -0.47
N LEU A 318 18.70 6.40 0.32
CA LEU A 318 18.30 5.27 1.14
C LEU A 318 17.86 4.04 0.32
N ARG A 319 17.24 4.26 -0.84
CA ARG A 319 16.89 3.16 -1.75
C ARG A 319 18.13 2.49 -2.34
N ASP A 320 19.14 3.26 -2.65
CA ASP A 320 20.41 2.75 -3.19
C ASP A 320 21.16 1.97 -2.11
N GLU A 321 21.39 2.56 -0.94
CA GLU A 321 22.01 1.88 0.20
C GLU A 321 21.27 0.59 0.57
N ARG A 322 19.93 0.61 0.58
CA ARG A 322 19.11 -0.57 0.91
C ARG A 322 19.36 -1.74 -0.02
N VAL A 323 19.49 -1.50 -1.32
CA VAL A 323 19.68 -2.58 -2.29
C VAL A 323 21.13 -3.04 -2.38
N GLU A 324 22.10 -2.17 -2.07
CA GLU A 324 23.50 -2.55 -1.87
C GLU A 324 23.66 -3.54 -0.71
N LEU A 325 22.95 -3.31 0.43
CA LEU A 325 22.92 -4.27 1.54
C LEU A 325 22.39 -5.65 1.12
N LEU A 326 21.49 -5.71 0.14
CA LEU A 326 20.95 -6.94 -0.42
C LEU A 326 21.83 -7.55 -1.54
N GLY A 327 22.95 -6.89 -1.91
CA GLY A 327 23.89 -7.36 -2.93
C GLY A 327 23.53 -7.00 -4.37
N TYR A 328 22.64 -6.02 -4.58
CA TYR A 328 22.29 -5.52 -5.92
C TYR A 328 23.12 -4.28 -6.27
N ASP A 329 23.49 -4.13 -7.53
CA ASP A 329 24.27 -2.98 -8.02
C ASP A 329 23.47 -1.66 -8.01
N ASN A 330 22.13 -1.73 -8.08
CA ASN A 330 21.25 -0.56 -8.05
C ASN A 330 19.77 -0.96 -7.79
N TYR A 331 18.96 0.05 -7.44
CA TYR A 331 17.54 -0.14 -7.16
C TYR A 331 16.74 -0.71 -8.35
N ALA A 332 17.11 -0.38 -9.59
CA ALA A 332 16.40 -0.86 -10.78
C ALA A 332 16.58 -2.36 -10.98
N GLN A 333 17.78 -2.90 -10.73
CA GLN A 333 18.01 -4.36 -10.77
C GLN A 333 17.14 -5.07 -9.74
N TRP A 334 17.19 -4.65 -8.48
CA TRP A 334 16.35 -5.23 -7.42
C TRP A 334 14.86 -5.14 -7.76
N ARG A 335 14.41 -3.99 -8.28
CA ARG A 335 12.98 -3.76 -8.54
C ARG A 335 12.44 -4.56 -9.72
N LEU A 336 13.26 -4.80 -10.75
CA LEU A 336 12.84 -5.44 -12.00
C LEU A 336 13.04 -6.95 -12.01
N GLU A 337 13.84 -7.52 -11.11
CA GLU A 337 14.16 -8.94 -11.08
C GLU A 337 12.94 -9.86 -11.10
N ASP A 338 11.89 -9.51 -10.34
CA ASP A 338 10.62 -10.24 -10.25
C ASP A 338 9.53 -9.73 -11.21
N ARG A 339 9.89 -8.86 -12.16
CA ARG A 339 8.98 -8.27 -13.14
C ARG A 339 9.16 -8.88 -14.52
N MET A 340 8.22 -8.58 -15.44
CA MET A 340 8.28 -9.09 -16.82
C MET A 340 9.59 -8.75 -17.54
N ALA A 341 10.19 -7.59 -17.26
CA ALA A 341 11.46 -7.19 -17.86
C ALA A 341 12.64 -8.01 -17.33
N GLY A 342 12.61 -8.44 -16.07
CA GLY A 342 13.66 -9.20 -15.40
C GLY A 342 14.94 -8.42 -15.09
N ASN A 343 15.26 -7.38 -15.86
CA ASN A 343 16.42 -6.52 -15.67
C ASN A 343 16.23 -5.15 -16.34
N PRO A 344 17.07 -4.14 -16.00
CA PRO A 344 17.01 -2.81 -16.59
C PRO A 344 17.28 -2.79 -18.11
N GLU A 345 18.16 -3.63 -18.62
CA GLU A 345 18.55 -3.70 -20.02
C GLU A 345 17.34 -4.08 -20.90
N ASN A 346 16.56 -5.06 -20.49
CA ASN A 346 15.33 -5.47 -21.17
C ASN A 346 14.27 -4.36 -21.15
N ALA A 347 14.10 -3.68 -20.02
CA ALA A 347 13.18 -2.55 -19.90
C ALA A 347 13.57 -1.40 -20.84
N MET A 348 14.85 -1.00 -20.83
CA MET A 348 15.37 0.05 -21.72
C MET A 348 15.34 -0.36 -23.18
N GLY A 349 15.59 -1.64 -23.48
CA GLY A 349 15.52 -2.21 -24.83
C GLY A 349 14.14 -2.05 -25.48
N LEU A 350 13.06 -2.06 -24.68
CA LEU A 350 11.71 -1.74 -25.13
C LEU A 350 11.46 -0.22 -25.17
N MET A 351 11.87 0.50 -24.14
CA MET A 351 11.51 1.92 -23.98
C MET A 351 12.20 2.82 -24.99
N VAL A 352 13.50 2.61 -25.26
CA VAL A 352 14.29 3.52 -26.13
C VAL A 352 13.76 3.57 -27.58
N PRO A 353 13.49 2.44 -28.27
CA PRO A 353 12.92 2.49 -29.61
C PRO A 353 11.54 3.18 -29.66
N VAL A 354 10.68 2.91 -28.64
CA VAL A 354 9.36 3.57 -28.56
C VAL A 354 9.52 5.07 -28.34
N TRP A 355 10.42 5.49 -27.47
CA TRP A 355 10.73 6.89 -27.21
C TRP A 355 11.18 7.62 -28.50
N GLN A 356 12.11 7.04 -29.25
CA GLN A 356 12.61 7.62 -30.50
C GLN A 356 11.49 7.83 -31.53
N ALA A 357 10.60 6.85 -31.69
CA ALA A 357 9.46 6.97 -32.58
C ALA A 357 8.44 8.03 -32.09
N ALA A 358 8.19 8.09 -30.78
CA ALA A 358 7.26 9.04 -30.17
C ALA A 358 7.75 10.49 -30.29
N VAL A 359 9.04 10.76 -30.11
CA VAL A 359 9.62 12.11 -30.28
C VAL A 359 9.40 12.62 -31.70
N GLY A 360 9.69 11.80 -32.72
CA GLY A 360 9.44 12.19 -34.12
C GLY A 360 7.97 12.49 -34.40
N ARG A 361 7.05 11.70 -33.83
CA ARG A 361 5.61 11.93 -33.96
C ARG A 361 5.14 13.21 -33.26
N ILE A 362 5.66 13.52 -32.09
CA ILE A 362 5.35 14.77 -31.36
C ILE A 362 5.84 15.98 -32.14
N GLU A 363 7.00 15.93 -32.80
CA GLU A 363 7.49 17.04 -33.65
C GLU A 363 6.54 17.32 -34.80
N GLU A 364 5.99 16.29 -35.48
CA GLU A 364 4.96 16.44 -36.52
C GLU A 364 3.70 17.08 -35.95
N GLU A 365 3.19 16.60 -34.82
CA GLU A 365 1.96 17.10 -34.18
C GLU A 365 2.11 18.57 -33.72
N VAL A 366 3.28 18.96 -33.20
CA VAL A 366 3.57 20.34 -32.83
C VAL A 366 3.59 21.23 -34.07
N ALA A 367 4.19 20.77 -35.19
CA ALA A 367 4.19 21.52 -36.44
C ALA A 367 2.77 21.71 -36.98
N ASP A 368 1.92 20.67 -36.95
CA ASP A 368 0.52 20.73 -37.37
C ASP A 368 -0.29 21.73 -36.51
N MET A 369 -0.09 21.71 -35.17
CA MET A 369 -0.74 22.68 -34.27
C MET A 369 -0.29 24.13 -34.52
N GLN A 370 0.99 24.35 -34.86
CA GLN A 370 1.50 25.68 -35.15
C GLN A 370 1.00 26.23 -36.49
N ALA A 371 0.57 25.36 -37.38
CA ALA A 371 0.03 25.77 -38.71
C ALA A 371 -1.45 26.20 -38.67
N LEU A 372 -2.17 25.94 -37.55
CA LEU A 372 -3.55 26.41 -37.31
C LEU A 372 -3.59 27.86 -36.88
#